data_79311df9a41f97b08a8d233cc1502a27
#
_entry.id   79311df9a41f97b08a8d233cc1502a27
#
_cell.length_a   1.000
_cell.length_b   1.000
_cell.length_c   1.000
_cell.angle_alpha   90.00
_cell.angle_beta   90.00
_cell.angle_gamma   90.00
#
_symmetry.space_group_name_H-M   'P 1'
#
loop_
_entity.id
_entity.type
_entity.pdbx_description
1 polymer ?
#
loop_
_entity_poly.entity_id
_entity_poly.type
_entity_poly.pdbx_seq_one_letter_code
_entity_poly.pdbx_strand_id
1 'polypeptide(L)'
;MRILLLFIAVCTHAADWPTYRGDDARSGVTLEQLNLPLQQSWIHQPLHAPRPAWRGPAKADLYNKQFKLKNRQLFDHAFHVIADGQSVYFGSSADDQIHCLKLSSGKKRWSYFTEGPVRFAPTLYEGNLFVGSDDGYAYCLSTEGKLVWKKMLSPREYRIVGNNRIISAWPLRTGILVKDGVAYAGAGM
;
A
#
# COMPACT_ATOMS: atom_id res chain seq x y z
N MET A 1 55.30 13.68 -11.18
CA MET A 1 53.94 13.57 -11.76
C MET A 1 53.08 12.77 -10.78
N ARG A 2 52.23 13.43 -9.99
CA ARG A 2 51.37 12.79 -9.02
C ARG A 2 50.04 12.48 -9.71
N ILE A 3 49.71 11.20 -9.89
CA ILE A 3 48.44 10.75 -10.42
C ILE A 3 47.43 10.82 -9.29
N LEU A 4 46.47 11.75 -9.39
CA LEU A 4 45.31 11.85 -8.48
C LEU A 4 44.27 10.81 -8.96
N LEU A 5 44.15 9.68 -8.24
CA LEU A 5 43.08 8.72 -8.46
C LEU A 5 41.82 9.27 -7.84
N LEU A 6 40.87 9.75 -8.66
CA LEU A 6 39.56 10.15 -8.26
C LEU A 6 38.69 8.88 -8.07
N PHE A 7 38.45 8.46 -6.82
CA PHE A 7 37.46 7.43 -6.53
C PHE A 7 36.06 8.04 -6.64
N ILE A 8 35.37 7.77 -7.72
CA ILE A 8 33.93 8.04 -7.84
C ILE A 8 33.23 6.92 -7.07
N ALA A 9 32.75 7.21 -5.85
CA ALA A 9 31.85 6.32 -5.14
C ALA A 9 30.51 6.33 -5.90
N VAL A 10 30.24 5.29 -6.66
CA VAL A 10 28.91 5.05 -7.23
C VAL A 10 28.03 4.60 -6.07
N CYS A 11 27.27 5.51 -5.48
CA CYS A 11 26.18 5.15 -4.60
C CYS A 11 25.10 4.44 -5.44
N THR A 12 25.10 3.12 -5.42
CA THR A 12 23.97 2.35 -5.95
C THR A 12 22.80 2.53 -4.97
N HIS A 13 21.90 3.45 -5.28
CA HIS A 13 20.63 3.51 -4.59
C HIS A 13 19.77 2.35 -5.10
N ALA A 14 19.12 1.64 -4.17
CA ALA A 14 18.11 0.66 -4.53
C ALA A 14 17.02 1.37 -5.35
N ALA A 15 16.50 0.70 -6.38
CA ALA A 15 15.41 1.25 -7.17
C ALA A 15 14.16 1.47 -6.30
N ASP A 16 13.46 2.57 -6.54
CA ASP A 16 12.18 2.84 -5.90
C ASP A 16 11.15 1.78 -6.28
N TRP A 17 10.27 1.46 -5.33
CA TRP A 17 9.11 0.60 -5.54
C TRP A 17 7.84 1.41 -5.26
N PRO A 18 7.46 2.35 -6.17
CA PRO A 18 6.54 3.45 -5.84
C PRO A 18 5.06 3.06 -5.78
N THR A 19 4.69 1.90 -6.25
CA THR A 19 3.30 1.43 -6.29
C THR A 19 3.21 -0.07 -6.12
N TYR A 20 2.00 -0.60 -5.99
CA TYR A 20 1.77 -2.04 -5.93
C TYR A 20 2.37 -2.77 -7.12
N ARG A 21 3.27 -3.74 -6.84
CA ARG A 21 4.05 -4.49 -7.82
C ARG A 21 5.00 -3.64 -8.68
N GLY A 22 5.42 -2.49 -8.19
CA GLY A 22 6.56 -1.72 -8.67
C GLY A 22 6.25 -0.68 -9.75
N ASP A 23 5.32 -0.93 -10.64
CA ASP A 23 5.01 -0.06 -11.79
C ASP A 23 3.52 0.07 -12.08
N ASP A 24 3.15 0.98 -13.00
CA ASP A 24 1.76 1.23 -13.41
C ASP A 24 1.11 -0.02 -14.05
N ALA A 25 1.90 -0.84 -14.73
CA ALA A 25 1.43 -2.09 -15.31
C ALA A 25 1.26 -3.20 -14.26
N ARG A 26 1.70 -2.94 -13.02
CA ARG A 26 1.71 -3.91 -11.91
C ARG A 26 2.45 -5.20 -12.29
N SER A 27 3.58 -5.05 -13.00
CA SER A 27 4.34 -6.17 -13.56
C SER A 27 5.00 -7.03 -12.47
N GLY A 28 5.41 -6.41 -11.36
CA GLY A 28 6.19 -7.06 -10.31
C GLY A 28 7.62 -7.38 -10.73
N VAL A 29 8.14 -6.67 -11.73
CA VAL A 29 9.47 -6.89 -12.29
C VAL A 29 10.38 -5.73 -11.92
N THR A 30 11.63 -6.04 -11.58
CA THR A 30 12.72 -5.07 -11.44
C THR A 30 13.91 -5.49 -12.28
N LEU A 31 14.66 -4.51 -12.78
CA LEU A 31 15.96 -4.74 -13.43
C LEU A 31 17.10 -4.74 -12.42
N GLU A 32 16.81 -4.49 -11.15
CA GLU A 32 17.82 -4.46 -10.08
C GLU A 32 18.39 -5.86 -9.85
N GLN A 33 19.72 -5.94 -9.78
CA GLN A 33 20.44 -7.17 -9.45
C GLN A 33 20.61 -7.26 -7.94
N LEU A 34 20.08 -8.32 -7.34
CA LEU A 34 20.23 -8.56 -5.91
C LEU A 34 21.58 -9.21 -5.61
N ASN A 35 22.31 -8.63 -4.67
CA ASN A 35 23.53 -9.25 -4.13
C ASN A 35 23.17 -10.36 -3.16
N LEU A 36 23.55 -11.59 -3.46
CA LEU A 36 23.29 -12.77 -2.63
C LEU A 36 24.53 -13.14 -1.79
N PRO A 37 24.35 -13.70 -0.58
CA PRO A 37 23.08 -13.98 0.10
C PRO A 37 22.43 -12.73 0.71
N LEU A 38 21.10 -12.67 0.69
CA LEU A 38 20.37 -11.60 1.37
C LEU A 38 20.52 -11.76 2.89
N GLN A 39 20.68 -10.63 3.58
CA GLN A 39 20.71 -10.56 5.03
C GLN A 39 19.55 -9.72 5.56
N GLN A 40 18.99 -10.15 6.68
CA GLN A 40 17.95 -9.39 7.34
C GLN A 40 18.54 -8.10 7.93
N SER A 41 18.06 -6.93 7.49
CA SER A 41 18.47 -5.64 8.00
C SER A 41 17.70 -5.25 9.27
N TRP A 42 16.38 -5.41 9.25
CA TRP A 42 15.50 -5.12 10.38
C TRP A 42 14.16 -5.85 10.23
N ILE A 43 13.38 -5.88 11.30
CA ILE A 43 12.00 -6.37 11.31
C ILE A 43 11.10 -5.26 11.85
N HIS A 44 9.98 -5.01 11.18
CA HIS A 44 8.86 -4.27 11.73
C HIS A 44 7.81 -5.24 12.26
N GLN A 45 7.53 -5.16 13.55
CA GLN A 45 6.47 -5.94 14.18
C GLN A 45 5.32 -4.99 14.53
N PRO A 46 4.21 -5.00 13.77
CA PRO A 46 3.05 -4.19 14.09
C PRO A 46 2.35 -4.72 15.35
N LEU A 47 1.65 -3.85 16.05
CA LEU A 47 0.89 -4.23 17.26
C LEU A 47 -0.23 -5.25 16.94
N HIS A 48 -0.79 -5.15 15.75
CA HIS A 48 -1.85 -6.04 15.27
C HIS A 48 -1.54 -6.53 13.85
N ALA A 49 -1.87 -7.80 13.61
CA ALA A 49 -1.80 -8.39 12.27
C ALA A 49 -2.82 -7.73 11.31
N PRO A 50 -2.60 -7.79 10.00
CA PRO A 50 -3.59 -7.36 9.01
C PRO A 50 -4.98 -7.96 9.30
N ARG A 51 -6.03 -7.17 9.12
CA ARG A 51 -7.39 -7.57 9.44
C ARG A 51 -8.23 -7.73 8.18
N PRO A 52 -8.66 -8.95 7.84
CA PRO A 52 -9.42 -9.18 6.61
C PRO A 52 -10.77 -8.46 6.61
N ALA A 53 -11.24 -8.11 5.41
CA ALA A 53 -12.52 -7.43 5.20
C ALA A 53 -13.72 -8.32 5.53
N TRP A 54 -13.55 -9.63 5.47
CA TRP A 54 -14.53 -10.64 5.88
C TRP A 54 -13.84 -11.88 6.45
N ARG A 55 -14.58 -12.65 7.22
CA ARG A 55 -14.05 -13.87 7.84
C ARG A 55 -14.08 -15.04 6.86
N GLY A 56 -13.02 -15.83 6.89
CA GLY A 56 -12.87 -17.01 6.06
C GLY A 56 -12.55 -16.71 4.61
N PRO A 57 -12.48 -17.74 3.77
CA PRO A 57 -12.24 -17.58 2.34
C PRO A 57 -13.40 -16.83 1.68
N ALA A 58 -13.13 -16.19 0.54
CA ALA A 58 -14.18 -15.55 -0.26
C ALA A 58 -15.34 -16.51 -0.49
N LYS A 59 -16.57 -16.02 -0.38
CA LYS A 59 -17.74 -16.83 -0.70
C LYS A 59 -17.68 -17.24 -2.16
N ALA A 60 -18.12 -18.49 -2.43
CA ALA A 60 -18.24 -18.97 -3.79
C ALA A 60 -19.22 -18.10 -4.57
N ASP A 61 -18.76 -17.56 -5.68
CA ASP A 61 -19.62 -17.05 -6.71
C ASP A 61 -20.43 -18.19 -7.36
N LEU A 62 -21.32 -17.84 -8.28
CA LEU A 62 -22.15 -18.84 -8.98
C LEU A 62 -21.30 -19.89 -9.71
N TYR A 63 -20.19 -19.47 -10.32
CA TYR A 63 -19.27 -20.35 -11.04
C TYR A 63 -18.61 -21.37 -10.11
N ASN A 64 -18.00 -20.91 -9.03
CA ASN A 64 -17.37 -21.78 -8.03
C ASN A 64 -18.38 -22.75 -7.41
N LYS A 65 -19.61 -22.29 -7.16
CA LYS A 65 -20.68 -23.12 -6.63
C LYS A 65 -21.11 -24.20 -7.62
N GLN A 66 -21.26 -23.84 -8.90
CA GLN A 66 -21.66 -24.76 -9.96
C GLN A 66 -20.64 -25.89 -10.18
N PHE A 67 -19.34 -25.56 -10.16
CA PHE A 67 -18.26 -26.52 -10.35
C PHE A 67 -17.73 -27.13 -9.04
N LYS A 68 -18.38 -26.86 -7.90
CA LYS A 68 -17.99 -27.37 -6.57
C LYS A 68 -16.51 -27.07 -6.23
N LEU A 69 -16.00 -25.96 -6.70
CA LEU A 69 -14.62 -25.55 -6.43
C LEU A 69 -14.49 -25.08 -4.98
N LYS A 70 -13.38 -25.43 -4.34
CA LYS A 70 -13.06 -24.92 -3.00
C LYS A 70 -12.61 -23.48 -3.06
N ASN A 71 -13.22 -22.62 -2.27
CA ASN A 71 -12.74 -21.26 -2.05
C ASN A 71 -11.39 -21.32 -1.33
N ARG A 72 -10.32 -20.95 -2.03
CA ARG A 72 -8.96 -20.95 -1.47
C ARG A 72 -8.41 -19.56 -1.28
N GLN A 73 -9.08 -18.55 -1.82
CA GLN A 73 -8.56 -17.19 -1.80
C GLN A 73 -8.86 -16.54 -0.46
N LEU A 74 -7.79 -16.22 0.26
CA LEU A 74 -7.80 -15.45 1.48
C LEU A 74 -7.29 -14.04 1.14
N PHE A 75 -7.96 -13.01 1.63
CA PHE A 75 -7.65 -11.61 1.36
C PHE A 75 -7.10 -10.93 2.60
N ASP A 76 -6.37 -9.83 2.40
CA ASP A 76 -5.92 -8.91 3.45
C ASP A 76 -5.08 -9.59 4.55
N HIS A 77 -4.23 -10.54 4.21
CA HIS A 77 -3.35 -11.23 5.16
C HIS A 77 -1.95 -10.59 5.25
N ALA A 78 -1.66 -9.59 4.43
CA ALA A 78 -0.38 -8.90 4.41
C ALA A 78 -0.58 -7.39 4.31
N PHE A 79 0.38 -6.64 4.83
CA PHE A 79 0.51 -5.23 4.48
C PHE A 79 1.23 -5.13 3.15
N HIS A 80 0.62 -4.41 2.20
CA HIS A 80 1.24 -4.16 0.91
C HIS A 80 2.12 -2.92 1.03
N VAL A 81 3.43 -3.12 0.86
CA VAL A 81 4.43 -2.07 1.04
C VAL A 81 4.85 -1.46 -0.28
N ILE A 82 5.18 -0.16 -0.23
CA ILE A 82 5.94 0.54 -1.26
C ILE A 82 7.14 1.20 -0.61
N ALA A 83 8.13 1.57 -1.40
CA ALA A 83 9.35 2.20 -0.90
C ALA A 83 9.88 3.25 -1.87
N ASP A 84 10.50 4.27 -1.30
CA ASP A 84 11.43 5.18 -1.97
C ASP A 84 12.84 5.01 -1.38
N GLY A 85 13.82 5.78 -1.87
CA GLY A 85 15.21 5.71 -1.40
C GLY A 85 15.39 5.96 0.11
N GLN A 86 14.39 6.38 0.87
CA GLN A 86 14.48 6.75 2.29
C GLN A 86 13.42 6.10 3.19
N SER A 87 12.28 5.72 2.65
CA SER A 87 11.10 5.37 3.42
C SER A 87 10.39 4.14 2.88
N VAL A 88 9.73 3.44 3.77
CA VAL A 88 8.75 2.39 3.46
C VAL A 88 7.38 2.89 3.89
N TYR A 89 6.40 2.75 3.02
CA TYR A 89 5.02 3.14 3.29
C TYR A 89 4.08 1.97 3.13
N PHE A 90 3.07 1.89 3.97
CA PHE A 90 2.01 0.89 3.86
C PHE A 90 0.71 1.37 4.52
N GLY A 91 -0.39 0.87 4.01
CA GLY A 91 -1.69 1.00 4.66
C GLY A 91 -1.95 -0.15 5.62
N SER A 92 -2.65 0.12 6.70
CA SER A 92 -3.02 -0.88 7.69
C SER A 92 -4.53 -1.03 7.81
N SER A 93 -4.98 -2.27 7.67
CA SER A 93 -6.38 -2.65 7.89
C SER A 93 -6.69 -2.94 9.36
N ALA A 94 -5.69 -2.94 10.22
CA ALA A 94 -5.82 -3.27 11.63
C ALA A 94 -6.09 -2.04 12.50
N ASP A 95 -5.45 -0.92 12.22
CA ASP A 95 -5.48 0.30 13.01
C ASP A 95 -5.92 1.55 12.22
N ASP A 96 -6.37 1.35 10.97
CA ASP A 96 -6.91 2.41 10.10
C ASP A 96 -5.90 3.54 9.83
N GLN A 97 -4.63 3.16 9.67
CA GLN A 97 -3.54 4.12 9.47
C GLN A 97 -2.76 3.86 8.19
N ILE A 98 -2.15 4.94 7.71
CA ILE A 98 -1.04 4.90 6.78
C ILE A 98 0.22 5.08 7.61
N HIS A 99 1.18 4.18 7.43
CA HIS A 99 2.46 4.20 8.15
C HIS A 99 3.60 4.56 7.22
N CYS A 100 4.56 5.32 7.77
CA CYS A 100 5.84 5.57 7.16
C CYS A 100 6.96 5.16 8.11
N LEU A 101 7.86 4.32 7.63
CA LEU A 101 9.04 3.87 8.34
C LEU A 101 10.30 4.34 7.62
N LYS A 102 11.37 4.54 8.36
CA LYS A 102 12.70 4.80 7.78
C LYS A 102 13.24 3.52 7.14
N LEU A 103 13.56 3.56 5.86
CA LEU A 103 14.05 2.39 5.09
C LEU A 103 15.28 1.75 5.74
N SER A 104 16.22 2.54 6.25
CA SER A 104 17.48 2.03 6.81
C SER A 104 17.36 1.35 8.19
N SER A 105 16.23 1.49 8.92
CA SER A 105 16.13 1.03 10.31
C SER A 105 14.77 0.50 10.74
N GLY A 106 13.75 0.59 9.89
CA GLY A 106 12.39 0.22 10.25
C GLY A 106 11.73 1.10 11.32
N LYS A 107 12.42 2.16 11.79
CA LYS A 107 11.86 3.06 12.80
C LYS A 107 10.74 3.91 12.19
N LYS A 108 9.65 4.07 12.96
CA LYS A 108 8.50 4.91 12.55
C LYS A 108 8.95 6.36 12.36
N ARG A 109 8.60 6.94 11.21
CA ARG A 109 8.74 8.37 10.92
C ARG A 109 7.46 9.10 11.26
N TRP A 110 6.33 8.61 10.74
CA TRP A 110 5.00 9.16 11.02
C TRP A 110 3.92 8.11 10.75
N SER A 111 2.71 8.40 11.18
CA SER A 111 1.50 7.69 10.75
C SER A 111 0.35 8.69 10.63
N TYR A 112 -0.60 8.39 9.74
CA TYR A 112 -1.78 9.20 9.49
C TYR A 112 -3.04 8.33 9.64
N PHE A 113 -4.00 8.79 10.42
CA PHE A 113 -5.28 8.11 10.60
C PHE A 113 -6.24 8.41 9.45
N THR A 114 -6.80 7.36 8.87
CA THR A 114 -8.00 7.42 8.02
C THR A 114 -9.24 7.10 8.86
N GLU A 115 -10.45 7.26 8.29
CA GLU A 115 -11.68 6.94 9.03
C GLU A 115 -12.15 5.49 8.79
N GLY A 116 -11.31 4.67 8.19
CA GLY A 116 -11.56 3.26 7.95
C GLY A 116 -10.29 2.51 7.52
N PRO A 117 -10.38 1.17 7.40
CA PRO A 117 -9.25 0.34 7.01
C PRO A 117 -8.59 0.74 5.70
N VAL A 118 -7.26 0.76 5.68
CA VAL A 118 -6.46 0.89 4.46
C VAL A 118 -5.94 -0.49 4.09
N ARG A 119 -6.43 -1.06 2.99
CA ARG A 119 -6.18 -2.47 2.66
C ARG A 119 -5.18 -2.69 1.56
N PHE A 120 -4.87 -1.67 0.79
CA PHE A 120 -4.01 -1.79 -0.36
C PHE A 120 -2.77 -0.89 -0.24
N ALA A 121 -1.76 -1.15 -1.10
CA ALA A 121 -0.56 -0.33 -1.13
C ALA A 121 -0.91 1.12 -1.44
N PRO A 122 -0.26 2.09 -0.80
CA PRO A 122 -0.19 3.45 -1.31
C PRO A 122 0.42 3.48 -2.72
N THR A 123 0.21 4.57 -3.44
CA THR A 123 0.96 4.89 -4.65
C THR A 123 1.70 6.20 -4.43
N LEU A 124 3.01 6.17 -4.62
CA LEU A 124 3.86 7.36 -4.57
C LEU A 124 3.98 7.94 -5.98
N TYR A 125 3.63 9.21 -6.13
CA TYR A 125 3.75 9.94 -7.39
C TYR A 125 4.06 11.41 -7.10
N GLU A 126 5.14 11.93 -7.70
CA GLU A 126 5.58 13.32 -7.54
C GLU A 126 5.61 13.83 -6.09
N GLY A 127 6.20 13.03 -5.18
CA GLY A 127 6.33 13.39 -3.77
C GLY A 127 5.05 13.31 -2.94
N ASN A 128 3.97 12.76 -3.50
CA ASN A 128 2.70 12.56 -2.82
C ASN A 128 2.29 11.09 -2.78
N LEU A 129 1.63 10.70 -1.69
CA LEU A 129 1.11 9.37 -1.45
C LEU A 129 -0.40 9.38 -1.67
N PHE A 130 -0.86 8.54 -2.59
CA PHE A 130 -2.28 8.36 -2.91
C PHE A 130 -2.78 7.07 -2.28
N VAL A 131 -3.84 7.14 -1.49
CA VAL A 131 -4.33 6.02 -0.67
C VAL A 131 -5.85 5.95 -0.72
N GLY A 132 -6.38 4.75 -0.92
CA GLY A 132 -7.81 4.45 -0.79
C GLY A 132 -8.11 3.84 0.58
N SER A 133 -9.27 4.16 1.15
CA SER A 133 -9.72 3.62 2.44
C SER A 133 -11.13 3.06 2.36
N ASP A 134 -11.44 2.12 3.25
CA ASP A 134 -12.78 1.55 3.41
C ASP A 134 -13.84 2.58 3.86
N ASP A 135 -13.43 3.79 4.26
CA ASP A 135 -14.35 4.89 4.56
C ASP A 135 -14.99 5.53 3.31
N GLY A 136 -14.56 5.14 2.11
CA GLY A 136 -15.05 5.66 0.83
C GLY A 136 -14.31 6.88 0.31
N TYR A 137 -13.18 7.23 0.93
CA TYR A 137 -12.37 8.38 0.54
C TYR A 137 -11.03 7.95 -0.07
N ALA A 138 -10.60 8.75 -1.04
CA ALA A 138 -9.21 8.82 -1.47
C ALA A 138 -8.49 9.92 -0.68
N TYR A 139 -7.28 9.63 -0.27
CA TYR A 139 -6.39 10.54 0.45
C TYR A 139 -5.15 10.81 -0.39
N CYS A 140 -4.70 12.05 -0.39
CA CYS A 140 -3.40 12.45 -0.87
C CYS A 140 -2.63 13.05 0.31
N LEU A 141 -1.50 12.44 0.64
CA LEU A 141 -0.60 12.91 1.70
C LEU A 141 0.75 13.28 1.07
N SER A 142 1.44 14.26 1.66
CA SER A 142 2.85 14.44 1.34
C SER A 142 3.70 13.30 1.92
N THR A 143 4.94 13.15 1.46
CA THR A 143 5.90 12.18 2.02
C THR A 143 6.25 12.44 3.49
N GLU A 144 5.94 13.64 4.03
CA GLU A 144 6.04 13.99 5.45
C GLU A 144 4.78 13.64 6.27
N GLY A 145 3.75 13.04 5.63
CA GLY A 145 2.52 12.63 6.29
C GLY A 145 1.48 13.73 6.50
N LYS A 146 1.62 14.87 5.80
CA LYS A 146 0.63 15.95 5.86
C LYS A 146 -0.47 15.72 4.83
N LEU A 147 -1.72 15.92 5.22
CA LEU A 147 -2.86 15.85 4.31
C LEU A 147 -2.78 16.98 3.28
N VAL A 148 -2.72 16.62 2.01
CA VAL A 148 -2.82 17.54 0.87
C VAL A 148 -4.29 17.72 0.49
N TRP A 149 -5.01 16.60 0.29
CA TRP A 149 -6.45 16.59 0.10
C TRP A 149 -7.06 15.23 0.48
N LYS A 150 -8.37 15.25 0.76
CA LYS A 150 -9.24 14.11 0.96
C LYS A 150 -10.46 14.27 0.07
N LYS A 151 -10.80 13.24 -0.70
CA LYS A 151 -11.93 13.31 -1.64
C LYS A 151 -12.80 12.07 -1.52
N MET A 152 -14.09 12.27 -1.30
CA MET A 152 -15.07 11.21 -1.36
C MET A 152 -15.25 10.74 -2.80
N LEU A 153 -15.09 9.44 -3.04
CA LEU A 153 -15.30 8.81 -4.35
C LEU A 153 -16.60 8.00 -4.40
N SER A 154 -17.25 7.79 -3.25
CA SER A 154 -18.58 7.21 -3.19
C SER A 154 -19.64 8.21 -3.69
N PRO A 155 -20.77 7.75 -4.26
CA PRO A 155 -21.85 8.63 -4.74
C PRO A 155 -22.48 9.47 -3.63
N ARG A 156 -22.44 8.97 -2.39
CA ARG A 156 -22.96 9.64 -1.19
C ARG A 156 -22.26 9.06 0.04
N GLU A 157 -22.30 9.79 1.14
CA GLU A 157 -21.90 9.22 2.43
C GLU A 157 -22.96 8.24 2.90
N TYR A 158 -22.59 6.96 2.94
CA TYR A 158 -23.42 5.89 3.47
C TYR A 158 -22.55 4.82 4.11
N ARG A 159 -22.70 4.66 5.42
CA ARG A 159 -21.86 3.76 6.21
C ARG A 159 -22.66 2.53 6.61
N ILE A 160 -21.99 1.40 6.58
CA ILE A 160 -22.51 0.08 6.95
C ILE A 160 -21.58 -0.60 7.93
N VAL A 161 -22.09 -1.59 8.65
CA VAL A 161 -21.27 -2.46 9.48
C VAL A 161 -20.77 -3.62 8.63
N GLY A 162 -19.46 -3.67 8.40
CA GLY A 162 -18.78 -4.75 7.67
C GLY A 162 -17.68 -5.37 8.53
N ASN A 163 -17.79 -6.66 8.84
CA ASN A 163 -16.81 -7.43 9.63
C ASN A 163 -16.34 -6.72 10.93
N ASN A 164 -17.30 -6.27 11.75
CA ASN A 164 -17.08 -5.52 13.00
C ASN A 164 -16.39 -4.15 12.83
N ARG A 165 -16.51 -3.55 11.67
CA ARG A 165 -16.04 -2.19 11.38
C ARG A 165 -17.16 -1.38 10.75
N ILE A 166 -17.12 -0.08 10.95
CA ILE A 166 -17.97 0.86 10.23
C ILE A 166 -17.20 1.27 8.99
N ILE A 167 -17.76 0.97 7.83
CA ILE A 167 -17.13 1.22 6.52
C ILE A 167 -18.13 1.90 5.58
N SER A 168 -17.65 2.48 4.50
CA SER A 168 -18.53 2.93 3.41
C SER A 168 -19.19 1.74 2.71
N ALA A 169 -20.41 1.92 2.20
CA ALA A 169 -21.01 0.98 1.27
C ALA A 169 -20.26 0.92 -0.07
N TRP A 170 -19.40 1.89 -0.34
CA TRP A 170 -18.49 1.94 -1.50
C TRP A 170 -17.03 2.12 -1.03
N PRO A 171 -16.43 1.10 -0.41
CA PRO A 171 -15.05 1.17 0.05
C PRO A 171 -14.07 1.23 -1.13
N LEU A 172 -12.92 1.89 -0.95
CA LEU A 172 -11.85 1.93 -1.95
C LEU A 172 -10.83 0.82 -1.66
N ARG A 173 -10.98 -0.32 -2.33
CA ARG A 173 -10.15 -1.52 -2.11
C ARG A 173 -9.26 -1.90 -3.29
N THR A 174 -9.31 -1.15 -4.38
CA THR A 174 -8.55 -1.48 -5.60
C THR A 174 -7.12 -0.95 -5.60
N GLY A 175 -6.78 -0.13 -4.62
CA GLY A 175 -5.62 0.76 -4.69
C GLY A 175 -5.88 1.94 -5.64
N ILE A 176 -5.01 2.91 -5.60
CA ILE A 176 -5.04 4.06 -6.51
C ILE A 176 -3.90 3.90 -7.50
N LEU A 177 -4.19 3.92 -8.79
CA LEU A 177 -3.20 4.01 -9.86
C LEU A 177 -3.07 5.48 -10.27
N VAL A 178 -1.84 5.97 -10.34
CA VAL A 178 -1.59 7.32 -10.87
C VAL A 178 -0.77 7.19 -12.14
N LYS A 179 -1.27 7.74 -13.24
CA LYS A 179 -0.59 7.75 -14.53
C LYS A 179 -0.84 9.08 -15.24
N ASP A 180 0.24 9.68 -15.75
CA ASP A 180 0.20 10.95 -16.48
C ASP A 180 -0.57 12.06 -15.72
N GLY A 181 -0.36 12.15 -14.39
CA GLY A 181 -1.03 13.12 -13.52
C GLY A 181 -2.50 12.83 -13.21
N VAL A 182 -3.04 11.69 -13.67
CA VAL A 182 -4.42 11.27 -13.42
C VAL A 182 -4.46 10.11 -12.44
N ALA A 183 -5.25 10.24 -11.36
CA ALA A 183 -5.47 9.20 -10.38
C ALA A 183 -6.73 8.39 -10.70
N TYR A 184 -6.58 7.08 -10.83
CA TYR A 184 -7.64 6.12 -11.11
C TYR A 184 -7.91 5.26 -9.87
N ALA A 185 -9.17 5.16 -9.47
CA ALA A 185 -9.59 4.34 -8.33
C ALA A 185 -10.98 3.74 -8.56
N GLY A 186 -11.22 2.55 -8.02
CA GLY A 186 -12.53 1.91 -7.98
C GLY A 186 -13.12 1.97 -6.59
N ALA A 187 -14.38 2.39 -6.46
CA ALA A 187 -15.15 2.36 -5.24
C ALA A 187 -16.33 1.39 -5.37
N GLY A 188 -16.49 0.49 -4.40
CA GLY A 188 -17.57 -0.51 -4.40
C GLY A 188 -17.17 -1.80 -3.69
N MET A 189 -18.14 -2.72 -3.58
CA MET A 189 -17.96 -4.07 -3.02
C MET A 189 -18.15 -5.12 -4.13
#